data_7a0da1b4dababa0514314c58d9436106
#
_entry.id   7a0da1b4dababa0514314c58d9436106
#
_cell.length_a   1.000
_cell.length_b   1.000
_cell.length_c   1.000
_cell.angle_alpha   90.00
_cell.angle_beta   90.00
_cell.angle_gamma   90.00
#
_symmetry.space_group_name_H-M   'P 1'
#
loop_
_entity.id
_entity.type
_entity.pdbx_description
1 polymer ?
#
loop_
_entity_poly.entity_id
_entity_poly.type
_entity_poly.pdbx_seq_one_letter_code
_entity_poly.pdbx_strand_id
1 'polypeptide(L)'
;TALYLYIKFLGLGLNLLSFAFPKKATKIAYGLFSEPRAGKLNNEQLPEILQQAQSEKISYEDSFFQTYTWKGNDTIILLVHGWESNASRWEKLLPFLKKSGSTIVAIDAPAHGLSSGKEFSIPQYAAFIHLAVQKFNPDYLIGHSIGGQTCLYYQSMYQNKAIKKMVILGTPSDFTIILSNFIKLLRLN
;
A
#
# COMPACT_ATOMS: atom_id res chain seq x y z
N THR A 1 5.08 -29.73 3.50
CA THR A 1 3.71 -29.39 3.11
C THR A 1 3.62 -29.03 1.63
N ALA A 2 2.48 -29.20 0.98
CA ALA A 2 2.28 -28.96 -0.46
C ALA A 2 2.70 -27.54 -0.89
N LEU A 3 2.39 -26.52 -0.09
CA LEU A 3 2.79 -25.11 -0.37
C LEU A 3 4.34 -24.95 -0.43
N TYR A 4 5.07 -25.59 0.47
CA TYR A 4 6.53 -25.52 0.47
C TYR A 4 7.15 -26.14 -0.80
N LEU A 5 6.61 -27.27 -1.23
CA LEU A 5 7.04 -27.92 -2.48
C LEU A 5 6.71 -27.05 -3.70
N TYR A 6 5.49 -26.48 -3.75
CA TYR A 6 5.07 -25.57 -4.80
C TYR A 6 6.04 -24.36 -4.93
N ILE A 7 6.38 -23.71 -3.81
CA ILE A 7 7.32 -22.58 -3.79
C ILE A 7 8.69 -22.98 -4.33
N LYS A 8 9.21 -24.16 -3.95
CA LYS A 8 10.49 -24.67 -4.46
C LYS A 8 10.46 -24.99 -5.95
N PHE A 9 9.40 -25.63 -6.44
CA PHE A 9 9.26 -25.90 -7.88
C PHE A 9 9.14 -24.62 -8.70
N LEU A 10 8.44 -23.61 -8.17
CA LEU A 10 8.33 -22.30 -8.80
C LEU A 10 9.71 -21.62 -8.92
N GLY A 11 10.49 -21.61 -7.83
CA GLY A 11 11.84 -21.05 -7.84
C GLY A 11 12.79 -21.81 -8.77
N LEU A 12 12.75 -23.16 -8.78
CA LEU A 12 13.53 -23.97 -9.71
C LEU A 12 13.15 -23.64 -11.17
N GLY A 13 11.86 -23.55 -11.47
CA GLY A 13 11.38 -23.18 -12.81
C GLY A 13 11.85 -21.80 -13.25
N LEU A 14 11.83 -20.80 -12.33
CA LEU A 14 12.36 -19.47 -12.60
C LEU A 14 13.87 -19.48 -12.86
N ASN A 15 14.65 -20.23 -12.05
CA ASN A 15 16.09 -20.36 -12.26
C ASN A 15 16.41 -21.01 -13.62
N LEU A 16 15.73 -22.10 -13.97
CA LEU A 16 15.91 -22.74 -15.28
C LEU A 16 15.53 -21.80 -16.43
N LEU A 17 14.40 -21.07 -16.29
CA LEU A 17 13.97 -20.10 -17.29
C LEU A 17 14.97 -18.95 -17.46
N SER A 18 15.66 -18.56 -16.38
CA SER A 18 16.63 -17.45 -16.40
C SER A 18 17.86 -17.73 -17.28
N PHE A 19 18.25 -18.98 -17.48
CA PHE A 19 19.36 -19.35 -18.37
C PHE A 19 19.03 -19.10 -19.84
N ALA A 20 17.79 -19.42 -20.28
CA ALA A 20 17.38 -19.27 -21.67
C ALA A 20 16.72 -17.92 -21.96
N PHE A 21 15.95 -17.40 -20.99
CA PHE A 21 15.09 -16.21 -21.15
C PHE A 21 15.14 -15.31 -19.90
N PRO A 22 16.28 -14.64 -19.60
CA PRO A 22 16.48 -13.90 -18.35
C PRO A 22 15.43 -12.77 -18.17
N LYS A 23 15.12 -12.00 -19.21
CA LYS A 23 14.11 -10.92 -19.14
C LYS A 23 12.71 -11.45 -18.79
N LYS A 24 12.35 -12.64 -19.32
CA LYS A 24 11.03 -13.25 -19.02
C LYS A 24 11.00 -13.77 -17.58
N ALA A 25 12.07 -14.39 -17.13
CA ALA A 25 12.20 -14.86 -15.74
C ALA A 25 12.09 -13.68 -14.74
N THR A 26 12.82 -12.59 -15.00
CA THR A 26 12.76 -11.38 -14.17
C THR A 26 11.34 -10.79 -14.13
N LYS A 27 10.65 -10.71 -15.27
CA LYS A 27 9.27 -10.20 -15.33
C LYS A 27 8.32 -11.05 -14.51
N ILE A 28 8.43 -12.39 -14.57
CA ILE A 28 7.59 -13.30 -13.79
C ILE A 28 7.92 -13.16 -12.28
N ALA A 29 9.20 -13.15 -11.91
CA ALA A 29 9.62 -12.98 -10.52
C ALA A 29 9.15 -11.62 -9.95
N TYR A 30 9.22 -10.55 -10.73
CA TYR A 30 8.71 -9.24 -10.36
C TYR A 30 7.18 -9.27 -10.14
N GLY A 31 6.40 -9.85 -11.04
CA GLY A 31 4.95 -10.02 -10.87
C GLY A 31 4.61 -10.79 -9.60
N LEU A 32 5.32 -11.90 -9.33
CA LEU A 32 5.14 -12.67 -8.08
C LEU A 32 5.46 -11.85 -6.83
N PHE A 33 6.36 -10.88 -6.92
CA PHE A 33 6.74 -10.00 -5.82
C PHE A 33 5.79 -8.82 -5.66
N SER A 34 5.31 -8.24 -6.76
CA SER A 34 4.56 -6.97 -6.79
C SER A 34 3.03 -7.15 -6.83
N GLU A 35 2.52 -8.34 -7.19
CA GLU A 35 1.08 -8.61 -7.21
C GLU A 35 0.59 -9.07 -5.82
N PRO A 36 -0.27 -8.28 -5.13
CA PRO A 36 -0.83 -8.68 -3.85
C PRO A 36 -1.85 -9.82 -4.04
N ARG A 37 -1.79 -10.82 -3.15
CA ARG A 37 -2.71 -11.98 -3.14
C ARG A 37 -3.89 -11.76 -2.21
N ALA A 38 -3.80 -10.75 -1.35
CA ALA A 38 -4.83 -10.36 -0.41
C ALA A 38 -5.02 -8.83 -0.40
N GLY A 39 -5.92 -8.34 0.42
CA GLY A 39 -6.15 -6.90 0.59
C GLY A 39 -7.13 -6.27 -0.40
N LYS A 40 -7.58 -6.98 -1.45
CA LYS A 40 -8.68 -6.50 -2.31
C LYS A 40 -10.00 -6.52 -1.55
N LEU A 41 -10.88 -5.59 -1.90
CA LEU A 41 -12.24 -5.49 -1.38
C LEU A 41 -13.24 -5.74 -2.50
N ASN A 42 -14.41 -6.26 -2.10
CA ASN A 42 -15.60 -6.31 -2.95
C ASN A 42 -16.49 -5.10 -2.61
N ASN A 43 -16.87 -4.31 -3.61
CA ASN A 43 -17.71 -3.14 -3.41
C ASN A 43 -19.12 -3.49 -2.86
N GLU A 44 -19.61 -4.69 -3.13
CA GLU A 44 -20.91 -5.17 -2.64
C GLU A 44 -20.88 -5.60 -1.17
N GLN A 45 -19.69 -5.86 -0.61
CA GLN A 45 -19.46 -6.39 0.74
C GLN A 45 -18.35 -5.62 1.45
N LEU A 46 -18.48 -4.29 1.51
CA LEU A 46 -17.51 -3.47 2.22
C LEU A 46 -17.59 -3.68 3.73
N PRO A 47 -16.45 -3.69 4.43
CA PRO A 47 -16.42 -3.61 5.89
C PRO A 47 -17.24 -2.42 6.40
N GLU A 48 -17.97 -2.61 7.51
CA GLU A 48 -18.88 -1.61 8.07
C GLU A 48 -18.20 -0.25 8.29
N ILE A 49 -16.96 -0.26 8.77
CA ILE A 49 -16.16 0.93 8.99
C ILE A 49 -16.00 1.79 7.71
N LEU A 50 -15.91 1.16 6.54
CA LEU A 50 -15.77 1.84 5.25
C LEU A 50 -17.12 2.30 4.70
N GLN A 51 -18.21 1.59 5.02
CA GLN A 51 -19.56 2.00 4.68
C GLN A 51 -19.97 3.31 5.38
N GLN A 52 -19.43 3.57 6.58
CA GLN A 52 -19.64 4.78 7.36
C GLN A 52 -18.85 5.98 6.85
N ALA A 53 -17.95 5.80 5.89
CA ALA A 53 -17.12 6.87 5.33
C ALA A 53 -17.73 7.45 4.05
N GLN A 54 -17.46 8.71 3.79
CA GLN A 54 -17.62 9.26 2.45
C GLN A 54 -16.51 8.71 1.57
N SER A 55 -16.86 7.92 0.56
CA SER A 55 -15.90 7.30 -0.35
C SER A 55 -15.80 8.05 -1.67
N GLU A 56 -14.58 8.14 -2.23
CA GLU A 56 -14.33 8.81 -3.51
C GLU A 56 -13.19 8.13 -4.26
N LYS A 57 -13.29 8.11 -5.60
CA LYS A 57 -12.21 7.70 -6.50
C LYS A 57 -11.44 8.91 -6.98
N ILE A 58 -10.12 8.87 -6.87
CA ILE A 58 -9.22 9.89 -7.41
C ILE A 58 -8.49 9.28 -8.60
N SER A 59 -8.56 9.93 -9.76
CA SER A 59 -7.90 9.50 -10.99
C SER A 59 -6.38 9.69 -10.90
N TYR A 60 -5.64 8.74 -11.43
CA TYR A 60 -4.20 8.78 -11.60
C TYR A 60 -3.84 8.10 -12.92
N GLU A 61 -3.39 8.86 -13.92
CA GLU A 61 -3.15 8.37 -15.28
C GLU A 61 -4.35 7.56 -15.80
N ASP A 62 -4.12 6.33 -16.31
CA ASP A 62 -5.16 5.41 -16.76
C ASP A 62 -5.79 4.57 -15.62
N SER A 63 -5.55 4.96 -14.37
CA SER A 63 -5.97 4.24 -13.17
C SER A 63 -6.69 5.16 -12.17
N PHE A 64 -7.10 4.62 -11.03
CA PHE A 64 -7.64 5.39 -9.92
C PHE A 64 -7.29 4.74 -8.58
N PHE A 65 -7.34 5.52 -7.53
CA PHE A 65 -7.29 5.01 -6.16
C PHE A 65 -8.52 5.44 -5.36
N GLN A 66 -8.87 4.61 -4.38
CA GLN A 66 -10.02 4.82 -3.52
C GLN A 66 -9.61 5.57 -2.26
N THR A 67 -10.44 6.52 -1.84
CA THR A 67 -10.30 7.24 -0.57
C THR A 67 -11.55 7.08 0.27
N TYR A 68 -11.39 7.19 1.59
CA TYR A 68 -12.46 7.12 2.59
C TYR A 68 -12.29 8.25 3.59
N THR A 69 -13.31 9.07 3.76
CA THR A 69 -13.26 10.26 4.63
C THR A 69 -14.30 10.16 5.75
N TRP A 70 -13.83 10.24 6.98
CA TRP A 70 -14.66 10.46 8.17
C TRP A 70 -14.51 11.91 8.58
N LYS A 71 -15.55 12.71 8.36
CA LYS A 71 -15.52 14.15 8.61
C LYS A 71 -15.39 14.48 10.10
N GLY A 72 -14.60 15.48 10.39
CA GLY A 72 -14.37 16.12 11.67
C GLY A 72 -14.13 17.62 11.49
N ASN A 73 -13.21 18.19 12.25
CA ASN A 73 -12.78 19.59 12.13
C ASN A 73 -11.75 19.78 10.99
N ASP A 74 -11.16 20.96 10.90
CA ASP A 74 -10.23 21.36 9.83
C ASP A 74 -8.85 20.69 9.94
N THR A 75 -8.53 20.01 11.06
CA THR A 75 -7.30 19.23 11.18
C THR A 75 -7.47 17.89 10.45
N ILE A 76 -6.59 17.58 9.50
CA ILE A 76 -6.73 16.41 8.65
C ILE A 76 -5.60 15.41 8.89
N ILE A 77 -5.97 14.14 9.07
CA ILE A 77 -5.06 13.01 9.25
C ILE A 77 -5.21 12.08 8.06
N LEU A 78 -4.14 11.87 7.29
CA LEU A 78 -4.11 10.91 6.19
C LEU A 78 -3.50 9.58 6.65
N LEU A 79 -4.21 8.48 6.41
CA LEU A 79 -3.86 7.11 6.80
C LEU A 79 -3.42 6.29 5.59
N VAL A 80 -2.24 5.67 5.68
CA VAL A 80 -1.57 4.95 4.59
C VAL A 80 -1.27 3.52 5.04
N HIS A 81 -2.03 2.54 4.53
CA HIS A 81 -1.91 1.13 4.94
C HIS A 81 -0.73 0.40 4.29
N GLY A 82 -0.46 -0.82 4.74
CA GLY A 82 0.63 -1.66 4.26
C GLY A 82 0.23 -2.70 3.22
N TRP A 83 1.17 -3.61 2.94
CA TRP A 83 1.02 -4.72 2.00
C TRP A 83 -0.11 -5.67 2.37
N GLU A 84 -0.79 -6.20 1.35
CA GLU A 84 -1.91 -7.16 1.48
C GLU A 84 -2.97 -6.73 2.50
N SER A 85 -3.25 -5.42 2.56
CA SER A 85 -4.20 -4.78 3.45
C SER A 85 -5.07 -3.79 2.67
N ASN A 86 -5.89 -3.00 3.34
CA ASN A 86 -6.71 -1.94 2.77
C ASN A 86 -7.11 -0.93 3.87
N ALA A 87 -7.90 0.07 3.52
CA ALA A 87 -8.31 1.14 4.43
C ALA A 87 -9.09 0.65 5.67
N SER A 88 -9.73 -0.53 5.65
CA SER A 88 -10.43 -1.08 6.82
C SER A 88 -9.49 -1.46 7.97
N ARG A 89 -8.18 -1.59 7.69
CA ARG A 89 -7.17 -1.84 8.71
C ARG A 89 -7.23 -0.87 9.89
N TRP A 90 -7.70 0.32 9.65
CA TRP A 90 -7.73 1.40 10.63
C TRP A 90 -8.90 1.31 11.61
N GLU A 91 -9.76 0.30 11.47
CA GLU A 91 -10.96 0.09 12.30
C GLU A 91 -10.68 0.24 13.79
N LYS A 92 -9.62 -0.40 14.31
CA LYS A 92 -9.27 -0.34 15.74
C LYS A 92 -8.68 1.00 16.16
N LEU A 93 -8.00 1.72 15.25
CA LEU A 93 -7.36 3.01 15.55
C LEU A 93 -8.33 4.18 15.37
N LEU A 94 -9.28 4.06 14.45
CA LEU A 94 -10.20 5.14 14.08
C LEU A 94 -10.99 5.73 15.27
N PRO A 95 -11.53 4.95 16.22
CA PRO A 95 -12.22 5.50 17.38
C PRO A 95 -11.36 6.42 18.25
N PHE A 96 -10.06 6.12 18.33
CA PHE A 96 -9.11 6.96 19.08
C PHE A 96 -8.78 8.25 18.31
N LEU A 97 -8.58 8.16 17.00
CA LEU A 97 -8.32 9.33 16.15
C LEU A 97 -9.55 10.26 16.10
N LYS A 98 -10.76 9.71 16.04
CA LYS A 98 -12.01 10.50 16.08
C LYS A 98 -12.17 11.31 17.37
N LYS A 99 -11.61 10.86 18.51
CA LYS A 99 -11.62 11.63 19.77
C LYS A 99 -10.89 12.97 19.68
N SER A 100 -9.96 13.13 18.76
CA SER A 100 -9.29 14.42 18.50
C SER A 100 -10.20 15.44 17.79
N GLY A 101 -11.36 15.00 17.29
CA GLY A 101 -12.24 15.80 16.45
C GLY A 101 -11.77 15.97 15.00
N SER A 102 -10.59 15.43 14.64
CA SER A 102 -9.99 15.61 13.30
C SER A 102 -10.78 14.91 12.19
N THR A 103 -10.73 15.47 11.00
CA THR A 103 -11.11 14.77 9.78
C THR A 103 -10.06 13.70 9.47
N ILE A 104 -10.52 12.49 9.20
CA ILE A 104 -9.65 11.35 8.92
C ILE A 104 -9.88 10.91 7.49
N VAL A 105 -8.81 10.78 6.72
CA VAL A 105 -8.82 10.28 5.34
C VAL A 105 -7.96 9.02 5.28
N ALA A 106 -8.47 7.93 4.74
CA ALA A 106 -7.68 6.75 4.42
C ALA A 106 -7.68 6.53 2.91
N ILE A 107 -6.58 6.01 2.39
CA ILE A 107 -6.44 5.67 0.96
C ILE A 107 -6.13 4.19 0.81
N ASP A 108 -6.66 3.58 -0.25
CA ASP A 108 -6.25 2.24 -0.68
C ASP A 108 -5.02 2.34 -1.61
N ALA A 109 -4.02 1.51 -1.34
CA ALA A 109 -2.79 1.41 -2.14
C ALA A 109 -3.06 0.89 -3.57
N PRO A 110 -2.12 1.06 -4.53
CA PRO A 110 -2.20 0.43 -5.85
C PRO A 110 -2.44 -1.08 -5.72
N ALA A 111 -3.34 -1.63 -6.51
CA ALA A 111 -3.74 -3.04 -6.51
C ALA A 111 -4.38 -3.56 -5.20
N HIS A 112 -4.70 -2.70 -4.23
CA HIS A 112 -5.35 -3.07 -2.96
C HIS A 112 -6.73 -2.42 -2.81
N GLY A 113 -7.51 -2.89 -1.84
CA GLY A 113 -8.84 -2.37 -1.55
C GLY A 113 -9.70 -2.27 -2.79
N LEU A 114 -10.31 -1.11 -3.02
CA LEU A 114 -11.04 -0.79 -4.25
C LEU A 114 -10.20 -0.01 -5.27
N SER A 115 -8.92 0.24 -5.01
CA SER A 115 -8.03 0.87 -5.99
C SER A 115 -7.77 -0.04 -7.18
N SER A 116 -7.55 0.56 -8.35
CA SER A 116 -7.25 -0.13 -9.60
C SER A 116 -5.82 -0.73 -9.61
N GLY A 117 -5.52 -1.44 -10.68
CA GLY A 117 -4.20 -2.04 -10.91
C GLY A 117 -4.10 -3.51 -10.48
N LYS A 118 -2.99 -4.13 -10.87
CA LYS A 118 -2.62 -5.51 -10.53
C LYS A 118 -1.34 -5.57 -9.71
N GLU A 119 -0.46 -4.60 -9.89
CA GLU A 119 0.85 -4.53 -9.25
C GLU A 119 0.91 -3.36 -8.27
N PHE A 120 1.70 -3.53 -7.24
CA PHE A 120 2.03 -2.51 -6.27
C PHE A 120 3.47 -2.04 -6.47
N SER A 121 3.70 -0.75 -6.36
CA SER A 121 5.04 -0.19 -6.20
C SER A 121 5.02 1.00 -5.24
N ILE A 122 6.12 1.19 -4.49
CA ILE A 122 6.30 2.35 -3.60
C ILE A 122 6.20 3.68 -4.38
N PRO A 123 6.83 3.85 -5.56
CA PRO A 123 6.72 5.09 -6.33
C PRO A 123 5.28 5.42 -6.73
N GLN A 124 4.50 4.44 -7.21
CA GLN A 124 3.09 4.66 -7.54
C GLN A 124 2.25 5.00 -6.33
N TYR A 125 2.45 4.31 -5.21
CA TYR A 125 1.73 4.61 -3.98
C TYR A 125 2.09 6.00 -3.43
N ALA A 126 3.35 6.43 -3.56
CA ALA A 126 3.75 7.79 -3.22
C ALA A 126 3.09 8.85 -4.12
N ALA A 127 2.85 8.54 -5.41
CA ALA A 127 2.06 9.39 -6.29
C ALA A 127 0.60 9.49 -5.83
N PHE A 128 -0.02 8.39 -5.37
CA PHE A 128 -1.36 8.42 -4.76
C PHE A 128 -1.39 9.29 -3.51
N ILE A 129 -0.37 9.16 -2.63
CA ILE A 129 -0.21 10.03 -1.45
C ILE A 129 -0.10 11.49 -1.89
N HIS A 130 0.68 11.79 -2.93
CA HIS A 130 0.85 13.15 -3.43
C HIS A 130 -0.48 13.77 -3.87
N LEU A 131 -1.27 13.06 -4.67
CA LEU A 131 -2.59 13.54 -5.09
C LEU A 131 -3.57 13.68 -3.91
N ALA A 132 -3.55 12.74 -2.97
CA ALA A 132 -4.36 12.86 -1.75
C ALA A 132 -3.94 14.06 -0.91
N VAL A 133 -2.63 14.33 -0.80
CA VAL A 133 -2.12 15.52 -0.10
C VAL A 133 -2.53 16.81 -0.81
N GLN A 134 -2.44 16.88 -2.14
CA GLN A 134 -2.90 18.04 -2.90
C GLN A 134 -4.40 18.30 -2.71
N LYS A 135 -5.21 17.25 -2.64
CA LYS A 135 -6.66 17.36 -2.51
C LYS A 135 -7.12 17.69 -1.10
N PHE A 136 -6.58 16.99 -0.11
CA PHE A 136 -7.07 17.06 1.27
C PHE A 136 -6.25 17.98 2.17
N ASN A 137 -5.02 18.34 1.78
CA ASN A 137 -4.08 19.15 2.55
C ASN A 137 -3.90 18.67 4.01
N PRO A 138 -3.49 17.40 4.25
CA PRO A 138 -3.42 16.84 5.58
C PRO A 138 -2.33 17.48 6.44
N ASP A 139 -2.62 17.68 7.71
CA ASP A 139 -1.65 18.11 8.73
C ASP A 139 -0.72 16.96 9.15
N TYR A 140 -1.27 15.73 9.16
CA TYR A 140 -0.57 14.56 9.67
C TYR A 140 -0.69 13.39 8.70
N LEU A 141 0.42 12.62 8.58
CA LEU A 141 0.43 11.31 7.90
C LEU A 141 0.64 10.21 8.93
N ILE A 142 -0.14 9.13 8.84
CA ILE A 142 0.09 7.91 9.61
C ILE A 142 0.25 6.76 8.63
N GLY A 143 1.47 6.20 8.55
CA GLY A 143 1.79 5.08 7.68
C GLY A 143 2.07 3.81 8.46
N HIS A 144 1.54 2.67 7.99
CA HIS A 144 1.80 1.36 8.59
C HIS A 144 2.59 0.46 7.64
N SER A 145 3.62 -0.22 8.17
CA SER A 145 4.44 -1.18 7.42
C SER A 145 5.01 -0.53 6.14
N ILE A 146 4.81 -1.12 4.96
CA ILE A 146 5.25 -0.54 3.68
C ILE A 146 4.56 0.81 3.37
N GLY A 147 3.36 1.06 3.90
CA GLY A 147 2.73 2.37 3.81
C GLY A 147 3.51 3.46 4.56
N GLY A 148 4.12 3.11 5.71
CA GLY A 148 5.03 4.00 6.41
C GLY A 148 6.31 4.28 5.61
N GLN A 149 6.89 3.25 4.97
CA GLN A 149 8.03 3.43 4.08
C GLN A 149 7.67 4.30 2.87
N THR A 150 6.46 4.14 2.33
CA THR A 150 5.96 4.99 1.25
C THR A 150 5.79 6.44 1.69
N CYS A 151 5.34 6.71 2.93
CA CYS A 151 5.28 8.07 3.48
C CYS A 151 6.67 8.71 3.56
N LEU A 152 7.69 7.96 3.99
CA LEU A 152 9.08 8.44 4.01
C LEU A 152 9.61 8.71 2.60
N TYR A 153 9.36 7.80 1.67
CA TYR A 153 9.71 7.98 0.26
C TYR A 153 9.00 9.20 -0.34
N TYR A 154 7.69 9.34 -0.11
CA TYR A 154 6.92 10.53 -0.50
C TYR A 154 7.59 11.81 0.00
N GLN A 155 7.94 11.88 1.28
CA GLN A 155 8.56 13.08 1.86
C GLN A 155 9.95 13.36 1.27
N SER A 156 10.74 12.32 0.96
CA SER A 156 12.04 12.49 0.32
C SER A 156 11.93 13.06 -1.10
N MET A 157 10.89 12.68 -1.84
CA MET A 157 10.67 13.11 -3.22
C MET A 157 10.02 14.49 -3.32
N TYR A 158 8.99 14.75 -2.52
CA TYR A 158 8.16 15.96 -2.64
C TYR A 158 8.49 17.04 -1.63
N GLN A 159 9.24 16.74 -0.57
CA GLN A 159 9.70 17.67 0.49
C GLN A 159 8.58 18.60 0.99
N ASN A 160 7.39 18.04 1.20
CA ASN A 160 6.20 18.81 1.56
C ASN A 160 6.31 19.39 2.97
N LYS A 161 6.39 20.71 3.07
CA LYS A 161 6.53 21.45 4.34
C LYS A 161 5.19 21.69 5.06
N ALA A 162 4.06 21.45 4.41
CA ALA A 162 2.73 21.63 5.02
C ALA A 162 2.38 20.48 6.00
N ILE A 163 2.98 19.30 5.81
CA ILE A 163 2.79 18.18 6.71
C ILE A 163 3.55 18.42 8.02
N LYS A 164 2.81 18.62 9.10
CA LYS A 164 3.36 18.96 10.41
C LYS A 164 4.12 17.81 11.05
N LYS A 165 3.57 16.58 10.97
CA LYS A 165 4.20 15.35 11.53
C LYS A 165 3.82 14.11 10.73
N MET A 166 4.72 13.12 10.78
CA MET A 166 4.47 11.76 10.31
C MET A 166 4.63 10.77 11.45
N VAL A 167 3.72 9.80 11.53
CA VAL A 167 3.77 8.67 12.46
C VAL A 167 3.96 7.40 11.65
N ILE A 168 5.05 6.69 11.90
CA ILE A 168 5.45 5.51 11.16
C ILE A 168 5.34 4.28 12.09
N LEU A 169 4.43 3.36 11.75
CA LEU A 169 4.07 2.22 12.58
C LEU A 169 4.57 0.92 11.95
N GLY A 170 5.45 0.18 12.66
CA GLY A 170 5.90 -1.16 12.26
C GLY A 170 6.51 -1.21 10.85
N THR A 171 7.21 -0.17 10.45
CA THR A 171 7.80 -0.04 9.12
C THR A 171 9.17 -0.71 9.09
N PRO A 172 9.48 -1.53 8.06
CA PRO A 172 10.83 -2.07 7.88
C PRO A 172 11.82 -0.92 7.65
N SER A 173 12.96 -0.99 8.30
CA SER A 173 14.03 0.01 8.16
C SER A 173 14.71 -0.05 6.79
N ASP A 174 14.69 -1.23 6.16
CA ASP A 174 15.36 -1.48 4.88
C ASP A 174 14.50 -2.40 3.99
N PHE A 175 14.16 -1.89 2.79
CA PHE A 175 13.40 -2.66 1.80
C PHE A 175 14.18 -3.84 1.23
N THR A 176 15.51 -3.78 1.24
CA THR A 176 16.36 -4.87 0.76
C THR A 176 16.19 -6.15 1.57
N ILE A 177 15.80 -6.03 2.85
CA ILE A 177 15.47 -7.20 3.70
C ILE A 177 14.24 -7.93 3.14
N ILE A 178 13.21 -7.20 2.73
CA ILE A 178 11.98 -7.79 2.15
C ILE A 178 12.32 -8.51 0.85
N LEU A 179 13.07 -7.85 -0.04
CA LEU A 179 13.50 -8.43 -1.31
C LEU A 179 14.40 -9.67 -1.10
N SER A 180 15.37 -9.58 -0.17
CA SER A 180 16.26 -10.70 0.15
C SER A 180 15.48 -11.90 0.70
N ASN A 181 14.47 -11.67 1.53
CA ASN A 181 13.63 -12.76 2.05
C ASN A 181 12.80 -13.41 0.93
N PHE A 182 12.29 -12.63 -0.03
CA PHE A 182 11.59 -13.15 -1.20
C PHE A 182 12.52 -14.02 -2.08
N ILE A 183 13.73 -13.52 -2.39
CA ILE A 183 14.76 -14.26 -3.13
C ILE A 183 15.11 -15.58 -2.44
N LYS A 184 15.36 -15.54 -1.11
CA LYS A 184 15.65 -16.73 -0.31
C LYS A 184 14.48 -17.72 -0.28
N LEU A 185 13.24 -17.24 -0.16
CA LEU A 185 12.03 -18.06 -0.14
C LEU A 185 11.90 -18.89 -1.41
N LEU A 186 12.11 -18.27 -2.56
CA LEU A 186 12.08 -18.90 -3.89
C LEU A 186 13.40 -19.55 -4.27
N ARG A 187 14.48 -19.33 -3.53
CA ARG A 187 15.85 -19.79 -3.86
C ARG A 187 16.29 -19.35 -5.25
N LEU A 188 16.06 -18.07 -5.57
CA LEU A 188 16.50 -17.47 -6.83
C LEU A 188 18.01 -17.25 -6.82
N ASN A 189 18.65 -17.43 -8.01
CA ASN A 189 20.07 -17.17 -8.24
C ASN A 189 20.35 -15.68 -8.43
#